data_b2dbf735a7b6adc636299ccb29db41dd
#
_entry.id   b2dbf735a7b6adc636299ccb29db41dd
#
_cell.length_a   1.000
_cell.length_b   1.000
_cell.length_c   1.000
_cell.angle_alpha   90.00
_cell.angle_beta   90.00
_cell.angle_gamma   90.00
#
_symmetry.space_group_name_H-M   'P 1'
#
loop_
_entity.id
_entity.type
_entity.pdbx_description
1 polymer ?
#
loop_
_entity_poly.entity_id
_entity_poly.type
_entity_poly.pdbx_seq_one_letter_code
_entity_poly.pdbx_strand_id
1 'polypeptide(L)'
;MMITKRLMSLDVLRGLTIALMIMVNNPGSWSYIYPPLRHSKWHGCTPTDLVFPFFLFIVGVSMWYSFKKYGEGLTRKGLLKVLKRFLVIFLLGLFLNAFPKFNFENLRFFGVLQRISIAYAVGAVLCMRFNYKQLLIVCALILIGYWGILYFGGSGDVYSLTSNAVGKLDLLMFGENHIYKGFGIPFDPEGLLSAIPSVVTVIIGYLTGRLIDLSSSVMEAVKKLIAYGTASAVVGWFWGYILPINKPLWTSSYVLYAGGLAMLFLALLLWIIDVKGIKKWSKPFIHFGTNPLFIFVFSGIYVKTILYLVKSTNSEGETMSGYEYLYKHLFVPIAGNMNGSLLFAISHIIVFWLLTYILYRNKIFIKI
;
A
#
# COMPACT_ATOMS: atom_id res chain seq x y z
N MET A 1 31.67 8.05 -5.21
CA MET A 1 30.89 9.03 -6.00
C MET A 1 29.41 8.74 -5.70
N MET A 2 28.70 9.61 -4.98
CA MET A 2 27.29 9.36 -4.63
C MET A 2 26.43 9.32 -5.90
N ILE A 3 25.39 8.48 -5.90
CA ILE A 3 24.41 8.43 -7.01
C ILE A 3 23.57 9.70 -6.94
N THR A 4 24.02 10.77 -7.60
CA THR A 4 23.35 12.09 -7.61
C THR A 4 22.20 12.17 -8.62
N LYS A 5 22.08 11.18 -9.50
CA LYS A 5 21.09 11.17 -10.57
C LYS A 5 19.76 10.59 -10.08
N ARG A 6 18.64 11.27 -10.39
CA ARG A 6 17.28 10.76 -10.15
C ARG A 6 17.13 9.37 -10.76
N LEU A 7 16.85 8.35 -9.94
CA LEU A 7 16.67 6.98 -10.40
C LEU A 7 15.25 6.80 -10.95
N MET A 8 15.18 6.46 -12.24
CA MET A 8 13.90 6.28 -12.93
C MET A 8 13.13 5.07 -12.37
N SER A 9 13.85 4.03 -11.97
CA SER A 9 13.25 2.83 -11.36
C SER A 9 12.37 3.11 -10.15
N LEU A 10 12.69 4.12 -9.33
CA LEU A 10 11.85 4.50 -8.18
C LEU A 10 10.51 5.09 -8.62
N ASP A 11 10.50 5.93 -9.65
CA ASP A 11 9.27 6.50 -10.19
C ASP A 11 8.43 5.41 -10.89
N VAL A 12 9.09 4.47 -11.57
CA VAL A 12 8.43 3.33 -12.21
C VAL A 12 7.83 2.38 -11.18
N LEU A 13 8.56 2.04 -10.11
CA LEU A 13 8.04 1.20 -9.04
C LEU A 13 6.78 1.80 -8.43
N ARG A 14 6.81 3.11 -8.15
CA ARG A 14 5.64 3.84 -7.63
C ARG A 14 4.45 3.76 -8.59
N GLY A 15 4.68 3.99 -9.87
CA GLY A 15 3.64 3.93 -10.89
C GLY A 15 3.08 2.53 -11.11
N LEU A 16 3.93 1.50 -11.12
CA LEU A 16 3.52 0.10 -11.18
C LEU A 16 2.62 -0.25 -9.99
N THR A 17 3.02 0.14 -8.78
CA THR A 17 2.24 -0.13 -7.56
C THR A 17 0.85 0.53 -7.63
N ILE A 18 0.74 1.77 -8.16
CA ILE A 18 -0.54 2.43 -8.37
C ILE A 18 -1.38 1.72 -9.44
N ALA A 19 -0.79 1.35 -10.57
CA ALA A 19 -1.51 0.62 -11.62
C ALA A 19 -2.04 -0.72 -11.12
N LEU A 20 -1.21 -1.48 -10.38
CA LEU A 20 -1.63 -2.73 -9.75
C LEU A 20 -2.73 -2.51 -8.70
N MET A 21 -2.63 -1.45 -7.89
CA MET A 21 -3.67 -1.10 -6.93
C MET A 21 -5.02 -0.83 -7.62
N ILE A 22 -5.03 -0.09 -8.73
CA ILE A 22 -6.25 0.14 -9.51
C ILE A 22 -6.80 -1.18 -10.01
N MET A 23 -5.96 -2.06 -10.56
CA MET A 23 -6.35 -3.36 -11.07
C MET A 23 -7.01 -4.24 -10.02
N VAL A 24 -6.38 -4.39 -8.85
CA VAL A 24 -6.84 -5.33 -7.81
C VAL A 24 -8.03 -4.79 -7.01
N ASN A 25 -8.24 -3.48 -6.99
CA ASN A 25 -9.36 -2.85 -6.29
C ASN A 25 -10.61 -2.68 -7.17
N ASN A 26 -10.49 -2.90 -8.49
CA ASN A 26 -11.59 -2.65 -9.43
C ASN A 26 -11.84 -3.84 -10.38
N PRO A 27 -12.00 -5.08 -9.87
CA PRO A 27 -12.44 -6.19 -10.71
C PRO A 27 -13.87 -5.93 -11.18
N GLY A 28 -14.24 -6.35 -12.39
CA GLY A 28 -15.63 -6.24 -12.86
C GLY A 28 -16.61 -6.95 -11.93
N SER A 29 -16.20 -8.08 -11.34
CA SER A 29 -16.96 -8.79 -10.31
C SER A 29 -16.03 -9.45 -9.32
N TRP A 30 -16.33 -9.34 -8.01
CA TRP A 30 -15.60 -10.00 -6.95
C TRP A 30 -15.71 -11.53 -6.96
N SER A 31 -16.75 -12.07 -7.62
CA SER A 31 -16.92 -13.51 -7.81
C SER A 31 -16.03 -14.08 -8.91
N TYR A 32 -15.66 -13.25 -9.89
CA TYR A 32 -14.91 -13.64 -11.08
C TYR A 32 -13.55 -12.94 -11.14
N ILE A 33 -12.62 -13.39 -10.28
CA ILE A 33 -11.25 -12.87 -10.20
C ILE A 33 -10.27 -14.03 -10.33
N TYR A 34 -9.23 -13.87 -11.14
CA TYR A 34 -8.13 -14.83 -11.23
C TYR A 34 -7.41 -15.01 -9.89
N PRO A 35 -7.01 -16.22 -9.50
CA PRO A 35 -6.40 -16.50 -8.19
C PRO A 35 -5.24 -15.57 -7.80
N PRO A 36 -4.28 -15.22 -8.68
CA PRO A 36 -3.19 -14.32 -8.33
C PRO A 36 -3.63 -12.87 -8.03
N LEU A 37 -4.83 -12.48 -8.49
CA LEU A 37 -5.41 -11.14 -8.28
C LEU A 37 -6.36 -11.09 -7.09
N ARG A 38 -6.61 -12.21 -6.41
CA ARG A 38 -7.38 -12.26 -5.15
C ARG A 38 -6.48 -12.04 -3.96
N HIS A 39 -7.03 -11.46 -2.90
CA HIS A 39 -6.39 -11.52 -1.59
C HIS A 39 -6.37 -12.94 -1.04
N SER A 40 -5.38 -13.27 -0.22
CA SER A 40 -5.42 -14.46 0.62
C SER A 40 -6.67 -14.41 1.52
N LYS A 41 -7.30 -15.56 1.75
CA LYS A 41 -8.53 -15.62 2.56
C LYS A 41 -8.28 -15.10 3.98
N TRP A 42 -7.18 -15.52 4.60
CA TRP A 42 -6.74 -15.07 5.91
C TRP A 42 -5.22 -15.19 6.05
N HIS A 43 -4.65 -16.37 6.23
CA HIS A 43 -3.22 -16.61 6.22
C HIS A 43 -2.68 -16.77 4.80
N GLY A 44 -1.41 -16.43 4.61
CA GLY A 44 -0.72 -16.48 3.32
C GLY A 44 -0.53 -15.10 2.70
N CYS A 45 0.03 -15.09 1.49
CA CYS A 45 0.34 -13.89 0.74
C CYS A 45 0.24 -14.15 -0.75
N THR A 46 -0.66 -13.48 -1.43
CA THR A 46 -0.76 -13.46 -2.89
C THR A 46 -0.03 -12.23 -3.46
N PRO A 47 0.19 -12.16 -4.79
CA PRO A 47 0.72 -10.94 -5.40
C PRO A 47 -0.11 -9.68 -5.09
N THR A 48 -1.43 -9.81 -4.97
CA THR A 48 -2.33 -8.72 -4.58
C THR A 48 -2.04 -8.20 -3.18
N ASP A 49 -1.64 -9.07 -2.27
CA ASP A 49 -1.32 -8.68 -0.90
C ASP A 49 -0.01 -7.89 -0.79
N LEU A 50 0.85 -7.93 -1.80
CA LEU A 50 2.11 -7.18 -1.83
C LEU A 50 1.93 -5.71 -2.28
N VAL A 51 0.80 -5.34 -2.89
CA VAL A 51 0.59 -3.99 -3.44
C VAL A 51 0.68 -2.92 -2.35
N PHE A 52 0.01 -3.12 -1.23
CA PHE A 52 -0.02 -2.14 -0.15
C PHE A 52 1.31 -2.02 0.62
N PRO A 53 1.99 -3.10 1.05
CA PRO A 53 3.31 -2.95 1.67
C PRO A 53 4.37 -2.39 0.72
N PHE A 54 4.29 -2.67 -0.59
CA PHE A 54 5.17 -2.03 -1.58
C PHE A 54 4.95 -0.52 -1.61
N PHE A 55 3.70 -0.06 -1.50
CA PHE A 55 3.42 1.36 -1.42
C PHE A 55 4.05 2.00 -0.16
N LEU A 56 3.89 1.39 1.01
CA LEU A 56 4.53 1.85 2.26
C LEU A 56 6.06 1.84 2.16
N PHE A 57 6.63 0.80 1.56
CA PHE A 57 8.06 0.71 1.30
C PHE A 57 8.54 1.88 0.42
N ILE A 58 7.82 2.20 -0.67
CA ILE A 58 8.16 3.32 -1.57
C ILE A 58 8.03 4.67 -0.85
N VAL A 59 7.06 4.82 0.04
CA VAL A 59 6.94 6.01 0.91
C VAL A 59 8.24 6.18 1.71
N GLY A 60 8.75 5.11 2.31
CA GLY A 60 10.01 5.11 3.05
C GLY A 60 11.22 5.47 2.17
N VAL A 61 11.36 4.84 0.99
CA VAL A 61 12.43 5.17 0.05
C VAL A 61 12.39 6.65 -0.34
N SER A 62 11.21 7.18 -0.64
CA SER A 62 11.02 8.60 -1.01
C SER A 62 11.34 9.54 0.16
N MET A 63 11.09 9.09 1.39
CA MET A 63 11.36 9.83 2.62
C MET A 63 12.86 10.08 2.82
N TRP A 64 13.73 9.08 2.54
CA TRP A 64 15.17 9.27 2.57
C TRP A 64 15.61 10.46 1.72
N TYR A 65 15.24 10.49 0.43
CA TYR A 65 15.60 11.57 -0.48
C TYR A 65 14.98 12.92 -0.12
N SER A 66 13.79 12.89 0.48
CA SER A 66 13.11 14.12 0.91
C SER A 66 13.78 14.75 2.13
N PHE A 67 14.26 13.94 3.10
CA PHE A 67 14.81 14.44 4.36
C PHE A 67 16.23 15.00 4.25
N LYS A 68 16.98 14.61 3.23
CA LYS A 68 18.28 15.25 2.92
C LYS A 68 18.22 16.78 2.86
N LYS A 69 17.06 17.35 2.53
CA LYS A 69 16.87 18.80 2.41
C LYS A 69 16.71 19.51 3.76
N TYR A 70 16.49 18.77 4.84
CA TYR A 70 16.20 19.35 6.16
C TYR A 70 17.39 19.24 7.14
N GLY A 71 18.53 18.70 6.70
CA GLY A 71 19.67 18.42 7.54
C GLY A 71 19.49 17.16 8.40
N GLU A 72 20.51 16.85 9.20
CA GLU A 72 20.46 15.74 10.12
C GLU A 72 19.69 16.11 11.40
N GLY A 73 18.87 15.17 11.88
CA GLY A 73 18.16 15.26 13.16
C GLY A 73 16.73 15.80 13.07
N LEU A 74 16.14 15.92 14.26
CA LEU A 74 14.74 16.31 14.46
C LEU A 74 14.60 17.83 14.43
N THR A 75 14.25 18.40 13.28
CA THR A 75 14.07 19.85 13.11
C THR A 75 12.59 20.25 13.18
N ARG A 76 12.29 21.43 13.74
CA ARG A 76 10.92 21.99 13.78
C ARG A 76 10.28 22.04 12.39
N LYS A 77 11.04 22.46 11.37
CA LYS A 77 10.58 22.51 9.98
C LYS A 77 10.22 21.11 9.44
N GLY A 78 11.05 20.11 9.75
CA GLY A 78 10.80 18.72 9.39
C GLY A 78 9.53 18.17 10.05
N LEU A 79 9.37 18.40 11.37
CA LEU A 79 8.19 17.98 12.13
C LEU A 79 6.90 18.62 11.62
N LEU A 80 6.89 19.92 11.37
CA LEU A 80 5.71 20.63 10.83
C LEU A 80 5.31 20.07 9.46
N LYS A 81 6.29 19.73 8.61
CA LYS A 81 5.99 19.09 7.32
C LYS A 81 5.42 17.69 7.49
N VAL A 82 5.97 16.88 8.40
CA VAL A 82 5.44 15.55 8.71
C VAL A 82 4.02 15.66 9.23
N LEU A 83 3.76 16.56 10.18
CA LEU A 83 2.44 16.78 10.75
C LEU A 83 1.43 17.24 9.69
N LYS A 84 1.79 18.22 8.85
CA LYS A 84 0.92 18.66 7.73
C LYS A 84 0.55 17.50 6.82
N ARG A 85 1.54 16.70 6.41
CA ARG A 85 1.33 15.58 5.50
C ARG A 85 0.49 14.48 6.15
N PHE A 86 0.74 14.18 7.43
CA PHE A 86 -0.08 13.27 8.23
C PHE A 86 -1.54 13.70 8.23
N LEU A 87 -1.83 14.94 8.63
CA LEU A 87 -3.20 15.46 8.73
C LEU A 87 -3.91 15.43 7.38
N VAL A 88 -3.26 15.90 6.32
CA VAL A 88 -3.88 15.93 4.98
C VAL A 88 -4.23 14.52 4.50
N ILE A 89 -3.30 13.55 4.61
CA ILE A 89 -3.55 12.18 4.15
C ILE A 89 -4.61 11.51 5.02
N PHE A 90 -4.57 11.72 6.34
CA PHE A 90 -5.54 11.15 7.28
C PHE A 90 -6.96 11.67 7.00
N LEU A 91 -7.12 12.98 6.84
CA LEU A 91 -8.41 13.62 6.54
C LEU A 91 -8.95 13.23 5.16
N LEU A 92 -8.08 13.09 4.14
CA LEU A 92 -8.49 12.55 2.85
C LEU A 92 -9.00 11.12 2.97
N GLY A 93 -8.40 10.30 3.84
CA GLY A 93 -8.89 8.96 4.13
C GLY A 93 -10.26 8.95 4.81
N LEU A 94 -10.48 9.81 5.79
CA LEU A 94 -11.80 9.98 6.43
C LEU A 94 -12.85 10.45 5.43
N PHE A 95 -12.50 11.43 4.59
CA PHE A 95 -13.37 11.89 3.52
C PHE A 95 -13.78 10.73 2.58
N LEU A 96 -12.81 9.92 2.13
CA LEU A 96 -13.12 8.76 1.30
C LEU A 96 -14.01 7.74 2.01
N ASN A 97 -13.81 7.52 3.32
CA ASN A 97 -14.67 6.61 4.08
C ASN A 97 -16.09 7.15 4.23
N ALA A 98 -16.25 8.47 4.42
CA ALA A 98 -17.56 9.13 4.53
C ALA A 98 -18.29 9.20 3.19
N PHE A 99 -17.59 9.45 2.08
CA PHE A 99 -18.17 9.64 0.75
C PHE A 99 -18.79 8.34 0.21
N PRO A 100 -19.96 8.36 -0.47
CA PRO A 100 -20.81 9.53 -0.72
C PRO A 100 -21.93 9.72 0.32
N LYS A 101 -22.06 8.84 1.31
CA LYS A 101 -23.20 8.78 2.21
C LYS A 101 -23.14 9.75 3.38
N PHE A 102 -21.94 10.13 3.82
CA PHE A 102 -21.64 10.99 4.98
C PHE A 102 -22.40 10.58 6.25
N ASN A 103 -22.56 9.25 6.44
CA ASN A 103 -23.13 8.69 7.66
C ASN A 103 -22.05 8.58 8.75
N PHE A 104 -22.05 9.55 9.66
CA PHE A 104 -21.04 9.65 10.71
C PHE A 104 -21.24 8.63 11.85
N GLU A 105 -22.46 8.14 12.06
CA GLU A 105 -22.74 7.10 13.05
C GLU A 105 -22.10 5.75 12.73
N ASN A 106 -21.88 5.50 11.42
CA ASN A 106 -21.27 4.28 10.91
C ASN A 106 -20.00 4.60 10.10
N LEU A 107 -19.31 5.69 10.42
CA LEU A 107 -18.10 6.10 9.73
C LEU A 107 -16.94 5.19 10.14
N ARG A 108 -16.37 4.44 9.19
CA ARG A 108 -15.13 3.71 9.40
C ARG A 108 -13.97 4.68 9.64
N PHE A 109 -13.28 4.59 10.79
CA PHE A 109 -12.19 5.51 11.13
C PHE A 109 -10.88 5.16 10.44
N PHE A 110 -10.55 3.88 10.34
CA PHE A 110 -9.33 3.43 9.70
C PHE A 110 -9.54 3.08 8.22
N GLY A 111 -8.43 2.92 7.52
CA GLY A 111 -8.37 2.58 6.12
C GLY A 111 -6.95 2.77 5.59
N VAL A 112 -6.76 2.54 4.31
CA VAL A 112 -5.45 2.55 3.66
C VAL A 112 -4.72 3.88 3.84
N LEU A 113 -5.40 5.03 3.64
CA LEU A 113 -4.75 6.35 3.77
C LEU A 113 -4.41 6.69 5.22
N GLN A 114 -5.26 6.33 6.18
CA GLN A 114 -4.98 6.53 7.59
C GLN A 114 -3.75 5.72 8.02
N ARG A 115 -3.66 4.45 7.61
CA ARG A 115 -2.47 3.63 7.88
C ARG A 115 -1.22 4.22 7.24
N ILE A 116 -1.28 4.68 5.98
CA ILE A 116 -0.16 5.34 5.31
C ILE A 116 0.27 6.57 6.12
N SER A 117 -0.67 7.40 6.55
CA SER A 117 -0.37 8.63 7.28
C SER A 117 0.29 8.35 8.63
N ILE A 118 -0.22 7.37 9.40
CA ILE A 118 0.33 6.97 10.70
C ILE A 118 1.72 6.36 10.51
N ALA A 119 1.85 5.37 9.63
CA ALA A 119 3.13 4.71 9.37
C ALA A 119 4.21 5.68 8.88
N TYR A 120 3.81 6.64 8.00
CA TYR A 120 4.69 7.71 7.55
C TYR A 120 5.10 8.63 8.70
N ALA A 121 4.15 9.13 9.50
CA ALA A 121 4.44 10.11 10.55
C ALA A 121 5.35 9.52 11.64
N VAL A 122 5.01 8.34 12.16
CA VAL A 122 5.81 7.66 13.18
C VAL A 122 7.17 7.25 12.61
N GLY A 123 7.19 6.63 11.41
CA GLY A 123 8.43 6.27 10.73
C GLY A 123 9.34 7.47 10.47
N ALA A 124 8.77 8.61 10.07
CA ALA A 124 9.51 9.86 9.85
C ALA A 124 10.17 10.38 11.12
N VAL A 125 9.44 10.42 12.24
CA VAL A 125 9.99 10.85 13.55
C VAL A 125 11.12 9.94 13.97
N LEU A 126 10.94 8.62 13.87
CA LEU A 126 11.98 7.64 14.21
C LEU A 126 13.22 7.81 13.32
N CYS A 127 13.03 7.95 11.99
CA CYS A 127 14.13 8.14 11.05
C CYS A 127 14.89 9.46 11.22
N MET A 128 14.23 10.51 11.71
CA MET A 128 14.88 11.77 12.04
C MET A 128 15.61 11.73 13.40
N ARG A 129 15.15 10.87 14.34
CA ARG A 129 15.71 10.81 15.71
C ARG A 129 16.86 9.83 15.84
N PHE A 130 16.83 8.71 15.13
CA PHE A 130 17.73 7.57 15.31
C PHE A 130 18.65 7.37 14.09
N ASN A 131 19.89 6.99 14.37
CA ASN A 131 20.82 6.56 13.32
C ASN A 131 20.45 5.15 12.80
N TYR A 132 21.11 4.70 11.73
CA TYR A 132 20.74 3.44 11.07
C TYR A 132 20.84 2.21 11.96
N LYS A 133 21.83 2.13 12.87
CA LYS A 133 22.00 1.00 13.80
C LYS A 133 20.88 0.99 14.85
N GLN A 134 20.55 2.16 15.37
CA GLN A 134 19.43 2.33 16.31
C GLN A 134 18.10 2.01 15.63
N LEU A 135 17.89 2.41 14.37
CA LEU A 135 16.69 2.05 13.61
C LEU A 135 16.53 0.55 13.43
N LEU A 136 17.62 -0.19 13.20
CA LEU A 136 17.55 -1.66 13.13
C LEU A 136 17.12 -2.27 14.47
N ILE A 137 17.63 -1.75 15.58
CA ILE A 137 17.24 -2.18 16.94
C ILE A 137 15.76 -1.85 17.18
N VAL A 138 15.32 -0.63 16.86
CA VAL A 138 13.90 -0.21 16.99
C VAL A 138 13.00 -1.11 16.15
N CYS A 139 13.37 -1.43 14.91
CA CYS A 139 12.61 -2.36 14.07
C CYS A 139 12.50 -3.74 14.70
N ALA A 140 13.61 -4.28 15.22
CA ALA A 140 13.60 -5.58 15.90
C ALA A 140 12.70 -5.56 17.15
N LEU A 141 12.79 -4.53 17.97
CA LEU A 141 11.94 -4.37 19.17
C LEU A 141 10.46 -4.24 18.80
N ILE A 142 10.11 -3.47 17.76
CA ILE A 142 8.73 -3.36 17.27
C ILE A 142 8.23 -4.73 16.81
N LEU A 143 8.99 -5.44 15.97
CA LEU A 143 8.54 -6.71 15.40
C LEU A 143 8.41 -7.81 16.47
N ILE A 144 9.36 -7.92 17.40
CA ILE A 144 9.33 -8.93 18.47
C ILE A 144 8.23 -8.56 19.48
N GLY A 145 8.17 -7.28 19.91
CA GLY A 145 7.14 -6.80 20.83
C GLY A 145 5.73 -6.96 20.28
N TYR A 146 5.53 -6.66 18.98
CA TYR A 146 4.26 -6.87 18.31
C TYR A 146 3.86 -8.35 18.25
N TRP A 147 4.81 -9.24 17.95
CA TRP A 147 4.57 -10.68 18.03
C TRP A 147 4.13 -11.10 19.44
N GLY A 148 4.82 -10.59 20.50
CA GLY A 148 4.40 -10.81 21.87
C GLY A 148 2.98 -10.32 22.14
N ILE A 149 2.62 -9.12 21.68
CA ILE A 149 1.25 -8.58 21.83
C ILE A 149 0.22 -9.47 21.16
N LEU A 150 0.48 -9.97 19.95
CA LEU A 150 -0.42 -10.89 19.26
C LEU A 150 -0.58 -12.21 20.02
N TYR A 151 0.53 -12.75 20.52
CA TYR A 151 0.54 -14.04 21.21
C TYR A 151 -0.17 -14.00 22.57
N PHE A 152 0.15 -13.00 23.41
CA PHE A 152 -0.43 -12.87 24.76
C PHE A 152 -1.78 -12.16 24.79
N GLY A 153 -2.08 -11.31 23.81
CA GLY A 153 -3.37 -10.58 23.74
C GLY A 153 -4.48 -11.33 23.03
N GLY A 154 -4.16 -12.40 22.29
CA GLY A 154 -5.14 -13.29 21.68
C GLY A 154 -5.76 -14.28 22.67
N SER A 155 -6.67 -15.13 22.21
CA SER A 155 -7.25 -16.23 23.01
C SER A 155 -7.49 -17.45 22.11
N GLY A 156 -7.21 -18.65 22.60
CA GLY A 156 -7.31 -19.87 21.79
C GLY A 156 -6.36 -19.84 20.60
N ASP A 157 -6.87 -19.90 19.36
CA ASP A 157 -6.07 -19.64 18.18
C ASP A 157 -5.82 -18.13 18.04
N VAL A 158 -4.74 -17.65 18.62
CA VAL A 158 -4.37 -16.23 18.77
C VAL A 158 -4.21 -15.49 17.43
N TYR A 159 -4.04 -16.20 16.32
CA TYR A 159 -3.91 -15.62 14.99
C TYR A 159 -5.18 -15.78 14.15
N SER A 160 -6.25 -16.35 14.66
CA SER A 160 -7.51 -16.49 13.95
C SER A 160 -8.23 -15.16 13.78
N LEU A 161 -9.16 -15.07 12.84
CA LEU A 161 -9.94 -13.86 12.58
C LEU A 161 -10.77 -13.43 13.80
N THR A 162 -11.27 -14.38 14.58
CA THR A 162 -12.23 -14.12 15.67
C THR A 162 -11.59 -13.84 17.02
N SER A 163 -10.34 -14.30 17.25
CA SER A 163 -9.75 -14.31 18.61
C SER A 163 -8.43 -13.55 18.73
N ASN A 164 -8.01 -12.86 17.67
CA ASN A 164 -6.74 -12.11 17.65
C ASN A 164 -6.82 -10.80 18.47
N ALA A 165 -5.65 -10.36 18.94
CA ALA A 165 -5.52 -9.13 19.74
C ALA A 165 -5.86 -7.86 18.96
N VAL A 166 -5.68 -7.83 17.61
CA VAL A 166 -5.97 -6.66 16.77
C VAL A 166 -7.46 -6.35 16.78
N GLY A 167 -8.29 -7.35 16.44
CA GLY A 167 -9.74 -7.19 16.44
C GLY A 167 -10.29 -6.83 17.81
N LYS A 168 -9.77 -7.46 18.88
CA LYS A 168 -10.19 -7.15 20.26
C LYS A 168 -9.93 -5.70 20.64
N LEU A 169 -8.71 -5.19 20.37
CA LEU A 169 -8.36 -3.82 20.71
C LEU A 169 -9.17 -2.81 19.90
N ASP A 170 -9.28 -3.03 18.59
CA ASP A 170 -10.01 -2.12 17.71
C ASP A 170 -11.51 -2.06 18.08
N LEU A 171 -12.12 -3.21 18.40
CA LEU A 171 -13.50 -3.26 18.89
C LEU A 171 -13.70 -2.52 20.22
N LEU A 172 -12.76 -2.69 21.15
CA LEU A 172 -12.80 -2.00 22.44
C LEU A 172 -12.70 -0.48 22.27
N MET A 173 -11.87 -0.01 21.37
CA MET A 173 -11.60 1.43 21.20
C MET A 173 -12.62 2.15 20.33
N PHE A 174 -13.15 1.50 19.28
CA PHE A 174 -13.94 2.16 18.24
C PHE A 174 -15.37 1.64 18.14
N GLY A 175 -15.67 0.50 18.74
CA GLY A 175 -16.98 -0.15 18.62
C GLY A 175 -17.22 -0.70 17.20
N GLU A 176 -18.26 -1.51 17.05
CA GLU A 176 -18.56 -2.21 15.79
C GLU A 176 -18.95 -1.28 14.64
N ASN A 177 -19.50 -0.10 14.95
CA ASN A 177 -20.01 0.81 13.93
C ASN A 177 -18.91 1.52 13.15
N HIS A 178 -17.71 1.63 13.72
CA HIS A 178 -16.59 2.37 13.14
C HIS A 178 -15.48 1.47 12.57
N ILE A 179 -15.75 0.16 12.46
CA ILE A 179 -14.84 -0.87 11.99
C ILE A 179 -15.33 -1.46 10.66
N TYR A 180 -14.40 -1.95 9.85
CA TYR A 180 -14.70 -2.64 8.60
C TYR A 180 -15.43 -3.98 8.83
N LYS A 181 -16.48 -4.25 8.03
CA LYS A 181 -17.34 -5.44 8.16
C LYS A 181 -17.19 -6.44 7.00
N GLY A 182 -16.21 -6.24 6.12
CA GLY A 182 -16.05 -7.05 4.90
C GLY A 182 -15.53 -8.48 5.12
N PHE A 183 -15.15 -8.85 6.36
CA PHE A 183 -14.80 -10.23 6.74
C PHE A 183 -15.98 -11.05 7.27
N GLY A 184 -17.20 -10.51 7.20
CA GLY A 184 -18.38 -11.14 7.80
C GLY A 184 -18.54 -10.89 9.31
N ILE A 185 -17.49 -10.38 9.95
CA ILE A 185 -17.47 -9.88 11.33
C ILE A 185 -16.79 -8.50 11.35
N PRO A 186 -17.01 -7.69 12.41
CA PRO A 186 -16.30 -6.43 12.58
C PRO A 186 -14.80 -6.68 12.83
N PHE A 187 -13.99 -6.44 11.82
CA PHE A 187 -12.53 -6.55 11.88
C PHE A 187 -11.90 -5.59 10.89
N ASP A 188 -11.02 -4.69 11.34
CA ASP A 188 -10.36 -3.73 10.46
C ASP A 188 -8.94 -4.19 10.06
N PRO A 189 -8.71 -4.56 8.78
CA PRO A 189 -7.38 -4.94 8.31
C PRO A 189 -6.39 -3.78 8.30
N GLU A 190 -6.86 -2.54 8.41
CA GLU A 190 -6.07 -1.32 8.55
C GLU A 190 -6.17 -0.70 9.97
N GLY A 191 -6.59 -1.48 10.98
CA GLY A 191 -6.81 -1.03 12.35
C GLY A 191 -5.58 -0.46 13.06
N LEU A 192 -5.80 0.07 14.26
CA LEU A 192 -4.80 0.82 15.01
C LEU A 192 -3.60 -0.04 15.42
N LEU A 193 -3.87 -1.21 16.03
CA LEU A 193 -2.80 -2.07 16.55
C LEU A 193 -1.90 -2.58 15.41
N SER A 194 -2.48 -3.01 14.30
CA SER A 194 -1.73 -3.48 13.11
C SER A 194 -1.02 -2.36 12.34
N ALA A 195 -1.26 -1.08 12.67
CA ALA A 195 -0.47 0.03 12.16
C ALA A 195 0.96 0.07 12.74
N ILE A 196 1.20 -0.47 13.94
CA ILE A 196 2.51 -0.48 14.59
C ILE A 196 3.58 -1.17 13.71
N PRO A 197 3.43 -2.44 13.28
CA PRO A 197 4.43 -3.08 12.44
C PRO A 197 4.50 -2.50 11.02
N SER A 198 3.48 -1.79 10.54
CA SER A 198 3.52 -1.10 9.24
C SER A 198 4.53 0.06 9.22
N VAL A 199 4.87 0.63 10.38
CA VAL A 199 5.96 1.60 10.54
C VAL A 199 7.29 0.98 10.14
N VAL A 200 7.53 -0.28 10.49
CA VAL A 200 8.77 -0.99 10.12
C VAL A 200 8.86 -1.16 8.60
N THR A 201 7.76 -1.40 7.90
CA THR A 201 7.75 -1.45 6.42
C THR A 201 8.23 -0.12 5.82
N VAL A 202 7.82 1.03 6.38
CA VAL A 202 8.30 2.36 5.96
C VAL A 202 9.79 2.53 6.28
N ILE A 203 10.25 2.10 7.48
CA ILE A 203 11.67 2.21 7.88
C ILE A 203 12.55 1.33 6.98
N ILE A 204 12.12 0.11 6.61
CA ILE A 204 12.83 -0.75 5.65
C ILE A 204 13.00 0.00 4.32
N GLY A 205 11.95 0.67 3.83
CA GLY A 205 12.03 1.51 2.64
C GLY A 205 13.04 2.66 2.81
N TYR A 206 13.03 3.35 3.94
CA TYR A 206 13.97 4.44 4.25
C TYR A 206 15.42 3.96 4.26
N LEU A 207 15.70 2.85 4.92
CA LEU A 207 17.03 2.23 4.96
C LEU A 207 17.46 1.75 3.57
N THR A 208 16.52 1.27 2.75
CA THR A 208 16.76 0.92 1.35
C THR A 208 17.14 2.16 0.53
N GLY A 209 16.44 3.28 0.68
CA GLY A 209 16.81 4.55 0.04
C GLY A 209 18.22 5.00 0.42
N ARG A 210 18.57 4.90 1.71
CA ARG A 210 19.91 5.17 2.22
C ARG A 210 20.97 4.26 1.59
N LEU A 211 20.70 2.95 1.54
CA LEU A 211 21.60 1.96 0.96
C LEU A 211 21.91 2.26 -0.51
N ILE A 212 20.87 2.56 -1.31
CA ILE A 212 21.05 2.91 -2.72
C ILE A 212 21.89 4.17 -2.87
N ASP A 213 21.59 5.19 -2.10
CA ASP A 213 22.24 6.50 -2.18
C ASP A 213 23.73 6.47 -1.77
N LEU A 214 24.07 5.63 -0.79
CA LEU A 214 25.45 5.46 -0.31
C LEU A 214 26.26 4.40 -1.08
N SER A 215 25.67 3.72 -2.05
CA SER A 215 26.39 2.76 -2.89
C SER A 215 27.27 3.49 -3.91
N SER A 216 28.43 2.94 -4.20
CA SER A 216 29.41 3.52 -5.16
C SER A 216 28.90 3.44 -6.61
N SER A 217 28.03 2.49 -6.90
CA SER A 217 27.39 2.30 -8.22
C SER A 217 25.99 1.72 -8.09
N VAL A 218 25.17 1.89 -9.14
CA VAL A 218 23.83 1.29 -9.21
C VAL A 218 23.91 -0.24 -9.15
N MET A 219 24.93 -0.84 -9.78
CA MET A 219 25.15 -2.30 -9.74
C MET A 219 25.48 -2.79 -8.32
N GLU A 220 26.25 -2.04 -7.55
CA GLU A 220 26.52 -2.35 -6.15
C GLU A 220 25.22 -2.29 -5.33
N ALA A 221 24.40 -1.25 -5.53
CA ALA A 221 23.09 -1.16 -4.90
C ALA A 221 22.21 -2.38 -5.23
N VAL A 222 22.15 -2.79 -6.50
CA VAL A 222 21.42 -3.99 -6.95
C VAL A 222 21.90 -5.24 -6.20
N LYS A 223 23.22 -5.49 -6.13
CA LYS A 223 23.77 -6.66 -5.42
C LYS A 223 23.39 -6.66 -3.93
N LYS A 224 23.52 -5.50 -3.26
CA LYS A 224 23.14 -5.35 -1.84
C LYS A 224 21.65 -5.56 -1.63
N LEU A 225 20.79 -5.02 -2.51
CA LEU A 225 19.35 -5.21 -2.43
C LEU A 225 18.95 -6.67 -2.65
N ILE A 226 19.61 -7.40 -3.55
CA ILE A 226 19.39 -8.83 -3.72
C ILE A 226 19.76 -9.57 -2.41
N ALA A 227 20.93 -9.31 -1.86
CA ALA A 227 21.39 -9.98 -0.64
C ALA A 227 20.47 -9.72 0.56
N TYR A 228 20.21 -8.44 0.88
CA TYR A 228 19.36 -8.09 2.02
C TYR A 228 17.89 -8.41 1.77
N GLY A 229 17.40 -8.25 0.54
CA GLY A 229 16.04 -8.60 0.16
C GLY A 229 15.78 -10.10 0.30
N THR A 230 16.70 -10.92 -0.21
CA THR A 230 16.61 -12.39 -0.06
C THR A 230 16.67 -12.79 1.41
N ALA A 231 17.64 -12.26 2.18
CA ALA A 231 17.74 -12.56 3.61
C ALA A 231 16.47 -12.19 4.37
N SER A 232 15.92 -10.99 4.14
CA SER A 232 14.67 -10.54 4.76
C SER A 232 13.48 -11.44 4.38
N ALA A 233 13.33 -11.77 3.09
CA ALA A 233 12.24 -12.62 2.62
C ALA A 233 12.33 -14.04 3.20
N VAL A 234 13.54 -14.60 3.24
CA VAL A 234 13.80 -15.94 3.81
C VAL A 234 13.51 -15.96 5.31
N VAL A 235 14.02 -14.97 6.07
CA VAL A 235 13.73 -14.87 7.50
C VAL A 235 12.23 -14.71 7.74
N GLY A 236 11.54 -13.84 6.98
CA GLY A 236 10.08 -13.67 7.07
C GLY A 236 9.31 -14.94 6.73
N TRP A 237 9.76 -15.69 5.73
CA TRP A 237 9.18 -16.97 5.35
C TRP A 237 9.31 -18.01 6.47
N PHE A 238 10.51 -18.21 7.00
CA PHE A 238 10.73 -19.16 8.09
C PHE A 238 10.02 -18.76 9.39
N TRP A 239 10.01 -17.47 9.70
CA TRP A 239 9.22 -16.97 10.83
C TRP A 239 7.71 -17.24 10.64
N GLY A 240 7.27 -17.31 9.39
CA GLY A 240 5.89 -17.64 9.01
C GLY A 240 5.37 -18.98 9.51
N TYR A 241 6.24 -19.93 9.84
CA TYR A 241 5.85 -21.21 10.46
C TYR A 241 5.40 -21.09 11.92
N ILE A 242 5.85 -20.05 12.63
CA ILE A 242 5.51 -19.78 14.03
C ILE A 242 4.50 -18.65 14.12
N LEU A 243 4.71 -17.59 13.34
CA LEU A 243 3.84 -16.42 13.22
C LEU A 243 3.34 -16.35 11.79
N PRO A 244 2.13 -16.84 11.48
CA PRO A 244 1.65 -16.95 10.11
C PRO A 244 1.79 -15.64 9.32
N ILE A 245 2.23 -15.74 8.06
CA ILE A 245 2.24 -14.59 7.15
C ILE A 245 0.79 -14.15 6.96
N ASN A 246 0.45 -12.97 7.45
CA ASN A 246 -0.92 -12.47 7.44
C ASN A 246 -0.94 -10.95 7.23
N LYS A 247 -1.52 -10.51 6.12
CA LYS A 247 -1.65 -9.08 5.77
C LYS A 247 -2.65 -8.35 6.66
N PRO A 248 -3.87 -8.86 6.92
CA PRO A 248 -4.83 -8.19 7.80
C PRO A 248 -4.28 -7.90 9.20
N LEU A 249 -3.53 -8.83 9.78
CA LEU A 249 -2.84 -8.64 11.06
C LEU A 249 -1.53 -7.86 10.92
N TRP A 250 -1.00 -7.70 9.71
CA TRP A 250 0.32 -7.11 9.42
C TRP A 250 1.43 -7.75 10.25
N THR A 251 1.44 -9.10 10.30
CA THR A 251 2.36 -9.86 11.16
C THR A 251 3.83 -9.52 10.89
N SER A 252 4.69 -9.71 11.90
CA SER A 252 6.12 -9.41 11.79
C SER A 252 6.79 -10.25 10.70
N SER A 253 6.37 -11.50 10.53
CA SER A 253 6.77 -12.38 9.42
C SER A 253 6.40 -11.79 8.06
N TYR A 254 5.18 -11.26 7.93
CA TYR A 254 4.70 -10.60 6.71
C TYR A 254 5.50 -9.32 6.40
N VAL A 255 5.85 -8.52 7.42
CA VAL A 255 6.66 -7.30 7.24
C VAL A 255 8.02 -7.63 6.61
N LEU A 256 8.72 -8.64 7.15
CA LEU A 256 10.03 -9.04 6.62
C LEU A 256 9.90 -9.70 5.25
N TYR A 257 8.90 -10.54 5.06
CA TYR A 257 8.65 -11.20 3.77
C TYR A 257 8.32 -10.20 2.67
N ALA A 258 7.33 -9.35 2.89
CA ALA A 258 6.91 -8.34 1.90
C ALA A 258 7.98 -7.25 1.68
N GLY A 259 8.68 -6.82 2.75
CA GLY A 259 9.79 -5.88 2.65
C GLY A 259 10.96 -6.45 1.85
N GLY A 260 11.28 -7.73 2.05
CA GLY A 260 12.29 -8.45 1.27
C GLY A 260 11.94 -8.53 -0.21
N LEU A 261 10.69 -8.92 -0.52
CA LEU A 261 10.19 -8.95 -1.91
C LEU A 261 10.17 -7.55 -2.56
N ALA A 262 9.86 -6.49 -1.79
CA ALA A 262 9.92 -5.12 -2.29
C ALA A 262 11.36 -4.69 -2.67
N MET A 263 12.35 -5.06 -1.84
CA MET A 263 13.77 -4.83 -2.16
C MET A 263 14.21 -5.60 -3.41
N LEU A 264 13.82 -6.86 -3.55
CA LEU A 264 14.14 -7.69 -4.72
C LEU A 264 13.49 -7.12 -6.00
N PHE A 265 12.23 -6.71 -5.92
CA PHE A 265 11.54 -6.12 -7.06
C PHE A 265 12.15 -4.76 -7.47
N LEU A 266 12.55 -3.93 -6.49
CA LEU A 266 13.29 -2.71 -6.76
C LEU A 266 14.67 -2.99 -7.37
N ALA A 267 15.38 -4.01 -6.90
CA ALA A 267 16.65 -4.44 -7.49
C ALA A 267 16.50 -4.82 -8.96
N LEU A 268 15.45 -5.57 -9.30
CA LEU A 268 15.13 -5.93 -10.68
C LEU A 268 14.89 -4.70 -11.54
N LEU A 269 14.10 -3.73 -11.06
CA LEU A 269 13.81 -2.49 -11.80
C LEU A 269 15.08 -1.62 -11.97
N LEU A 270 15.91 -1.49 -10.93
CA LEU A 270 17.21 -0.81 -11.01
C LEU A 270 18.11 -1.46 -12.07
N TRP A 271 18.16 -2.78 -12.08
CA TRP A 271 18.97 -3.51 -13.05
C TRP A 271 18.48 -3.32 -14.48
N ILE A 272 17.16 -3.47 -14.72
CA ILE A 272 16.60 -3.34 -16.08
C ILE A 272 16.70 -1.88 -16.57
N ILE A 273 16.31 -0.92 -15.74
CA ILE A 273 16.10 0.47 -16.17
C ILE A 273 17.37 1.30 -16.05
N ASP A 274 18.05 1.25 -14.89
CA ASP A 274 19.15 2.16 -14.60
C ASP A 274 20.52 1.56 -14.96
N VAL A 275 20.67 0.20 -14.93
CA VAL A 275 21.91 -0.48 -15.34
C VAL A 275 21.88 -0.86 -16.83
N LYS A 276 20.86 -1.60 -17.28
CA LYS A 276 20.74 -2.04 -18.69
C LYS A 276 20.20 -0.95 -19.63
N GLY A 277 19.61 0.11 -19.11
CA GLY A 277 19.10 1.23 -19.91
C GLY A 277 17.81 0.92 -20.69
N ILE A 278 17.09 -0.16 -20.38
CA ILE A 278 15.84 -0.55 -21.03
C ILE A 278 14.69 0.27 -20.45
N LYS A 279 14.38 1.43 -21.08
CA LYS A 279 13.47 2.45 -20.52
C LYS A 279 12.15 2.63 -21.26
N LYS A 280 12.04 2.17 -22.52
CA LYS A 280 10.88 2.51 -23.38
C LYS A 280 9.54 2.06 -22.78
N TRP A 281 9.49 0.85 -22.24
CA TRP A 281 8.27 0.26 -21.65
C TRP A 281 7.79 0.94 -20.37
N SER A 282 8.68 1.64 -19.68
CA SER A 282 8.39 2.19 -18.34
C SER A 282 7.68 3.55 -18.35
N LYS A 283 7.57 4.21 -19.49
CA LYS A 283 6.95 5.54 -19.63
C LYS A 283 5.54 5.64 -19.03
N PRO A 284 4.59 4.69 -19.29
CA PRO A 284 3.25 4.76 -18.71
C PRO A 284 3.27 4.79 -17.19
N PHE A 285 4.17 4.02 -16.57
CA PHE A 285 4.29 3.94 -15.12
C PHE A 285 4.91 5.21 -14.50
N ILE A 286 5.78 5.91 -15.24
CA ILE A 286 6.27 7.23 -14.80
C ILE A 286 5.10 8.21 -14.67
N HIS A 287 4.14 8.20 -15.61
CA HIS A 287 2.97 9.07 -15.56
C HIS A 287 2.16 8.82 -14.27
N PHE A 288 1.85 7.55 -13.94
CA PHE A 288 1.22 7.20 -12.67
C PHE A 288 2.03 7.64 -11.45
N GLY A 289 3.35 7.45 -11.49
CA GLY A 289 4.26 7.77 -10.40
C GLY A 289 4.36 9.26 -10.05
N THR A 290 3.89 10.16 -10.92
CA THR A 290 3.97 11.62 -10.70
C THR A 290 2.92 12.16 -9.75
N ASN A 291 1.71 11.58 -9.75
CA ASN A 291 0.57 12.03 -8.93
C ASN A 291 -0.10 10.87 -8.16
N PRO A 292 0.64 10.04 -7.40
CA PRO A 292 0.13 8.78 -6.86
C PRO A 292 -1.03 8.96 -5.88
N LEU A 293 -0.94 9.94 -4.96
CA LEU A 293 -2.00 10.17 -3.98
C LEU A 293 -3.27 10.73 -4.63
N PHE A 294 -3.12 11.64 -5.59
CA PHE A 294 -4.26 12.18 -6.33
C PHE A 294 -5.03 11.06 -7.02
N ILE A 295 -4.34 10.17 -7.74
CA ILE A 295 -4.96 9.06 -8.44
C ILE A 295 -5.61 8.08 -7.48
N PHE A 296 -4.99 7.80 -6.32
CA PHE A 296 -5.60 6.97 -5.30
C PHE A 296 -6.95 7.54 -4.85
N VAL A 297 -6.97 8.82 -4.46
CA VAL A 297 -8.18 9.50 -3.98
C VAL A 297 -9.23 9.58 -5.08
N PHE A 298 -8.82 10.00 -6.28
CA PHE A 298 -9.72 10.15 -7.42
C PHE A 298 -10.33 8.81 -7.85
N SER A 299 -9.54 7.73 -7.89
CA SER A 299 -10.07 6.39 -8.20
C SER A 299 -11.12 5.94 -7.19
N GLY A 300 -10.89 6.21 -5.90
CA GLY A 300 -11.86 5.90 -4.83
C GLY A 300 -13.17 6.69 -4.98
N ILE A 301 -13.09 7.99 -5.28
CA ILE A 301 -14.27 8.83 -5.53
C ILE A 301 -15.02 8.32 -6.77
N TYR A 302 -14.30 8.11 -7.88
CA TYR A 302 -14.88 7.63 -9.14
C TYR A 302 -15.65 6.31 -8.96
N VAL A 303 -15.03 5.31 -8.35
CA VAL A 303 -15.65 4.00 -8.14
C VAL A 303 -16.88 4.11 -7.25
N LYS A 304 -16.79 4.85 -6.14
CA LYS A 304 -17.93 5.05 -5.25
C LYS A 304 -19.07 5.83 -5.93
N THR A 305 -18.74 6.79 -6.78
CA THR A 305 -19.76 7.51 -7.58
C THR A 305 -20.52 6.55 -8.48
N ILE A 306 -19.83 5.72 -9.27
CA ILE A 306 -20.48 4.78 -10.19
C ILE A 306 -21.21 3.66 -9.42
N LEU A 307 -20.69 3.25 -8.28
CA LEU A 307 -21.29 2.17 -7.48
C LEU A 307 -22.54 2.62 -6.73
N TYR A 308 -22.55 3.85 -6.18
CA TYR A 308 -23.61 4.29 -5.29
C TYR A 308 -24.54 5.37 -5.88
N LEU A 309 -24.03 6.28 -6.72
CA LEU A 309 -24.78 7.43 -7.22
C LEU A 309 -25.33 7.20 -8.64
N VAL A 310 -24.61 6.45 -9.48
CA VAL A 310 -25.10 6.10 -10.82
C VAL A 310 -25.89 4.80 -10.74
N LYS A 311 -27.17 4.87 -11.06
CA LYS A 311 -28.10 3.73 -11.07
C LYS A 311 -28.69 3.55 -12.48
N SER A 312 -28.89 2.30 -12.88
CA SER A 312 -29.60 1.91 -14.09
C SER A 312 -30.70 0.94 -13.69
N THR A 313 -31.87 1.08 -14.27
CA THR A 313 -33.01 0.17 -14.05
C THR A 313 -33.21 -0.64 -15.35
N ASN A 314 -33.28 -1.96 -15.24
CA ASN A 314 -33.58 -2.84 -16.38
C ASN A 314 -35.08 -2.80 -16.72
N SER A 315 -35.44 -3.48 -17.80
CA SER A 315 -36.86 -3.56 -18.27
C SER A 315 -37.79 -4.29 -17.27
N GLU A 316 -37.21 -5.04 -16.31
CA GLU A 316 -37.94 -5.79 -15.29
C GLU A 316 -38.08 -4.98 -13.98
N GLY A 317 -37.64 -3.71 -13.96
CA GLY A 317 -37.70 -2.84 -12.78
C GLY A 317 -36.61 -3.05 -11.75
N GLU A 318 -35.64 -3.95 -11.99
CA GLU A 318 -34.49 -4.16 -11.07
C GLU A 318 -33.47 -3.04 -11.24
N THR A 319 -33.08 -2.44 -10.14
CA THR A 319 -32.07 -1.38 -10.09
C THR A 319 -30.68 -1.95 -9.84
N MET A 320 -29.75 -1.71 -10.75
CA MET A 320 -28.35 -2.08 -10.61
C MET A 320 -27.44 -0.84 -10.56
N SER A 321 -26.25 -0.98 -9.99
CA SER A 321 -25.24 0.09 -10.01
C SER A 321 -24.70 0.29 -11.43
N GLY A 322 -24.26 1.53 -11.75
CA GLY A 322 -23.57 1.79 -13.02
C GLY A 322 -22.32 0.93 -13.20
N TYR A 323 -21.65 0.57 -12.10
CA TYR A 323 -20.50 -0.36 -12.09
C TYR A 323 -20.89 -1.75 -12.60
N GLU A 324 -21.95 -2.31 -12.06
CA GLU A 324 -22.47 -3.62 -12.44
C GLU A 324 -23.05 -3.60 -13.86
N TYR A 325 -23.74 -2.51 -14.22
CA TYR A 325 -24.27 -2.31 -15.56
C TYR A 325 -23.17 -2.35 -16.63
N LEU A 326 -22.10 -1.56 -16.43
CA LEU A 326 -20.96 -1.55 -17.35
C LEU A 326 -20.33 -2.94 -17.48
N TYR A 327 -20.09 -3.62 -16.34
CA TYR A 327 -19.52 -4.95 -16.36
C TYR A 327 -20.40 -5.95 -17.13
N LYS A 328 -21.68 -6.06 -16.77
CA LYS A 328 -22.59 -7.07 -17.33
C LYS A 328 -22.93 -6.83 -18.80
N HIS A 329 -23.11 -5.57 -19.22
CA HIS A 329 -23.60 -5.26 -20.56
C HIS A 329 -22.50 -4.92 -21.57
N LEU A 330 -21.31 -4.53 -21.11
CA LEU A 330 -20.21 -4.21 -22.02
C LEU A 330 -19.12 -5.29 -22.02
N PHE A 331 -18.69 -5.75 -20.85
CA PHE A 331 -17.50 -6.61 -20.77
C PHE A 331 -17.82 -8.10 -20.78
N VAL A 332 -18.91 -8.53 -20.13
CA VAL A 332 -19.33 -9.94 -20.13
C VAL A 332 -19.69 -10.44 -21.54
N PRO A 333 -20.43 -9.70 -22.37
CA PRO A 333 -20.75 -10.16 -23.75
C PRO A 333 -19.49 -10.31 -24.63
N ILE A 334 -18.45 -9.48 -24.38
CA ILE A 334 -17.21 -9.52 -25.19
C ILE A 334 -16.30 -10.68 -24.79
N ALA A 335 -16.17 -10.99 -23.50
CA ALA A 335 -15.11 -11.89 -23.01
C ALA A 335 -15.56 -12.89 -21.93
N GLY A 336 -16.85 -12.97 -21.65
CA GLY A 336 -17.38 -13.81 -20.58
C GLY A 336 -17.08 -13.26 -19.18
N ASN A 337 -17.52 -13.97 -18.15
CA ASN A 337 -17.45 -13.47 -16.77
C ASN A 337 -16.00 -13.22 -16.29
N MET A 338 -15.13 -14.20 -16.39
CA MET A 338 -13.77 -14.13 -15.82
C MET A 338 -12.89 -13.13 -16.59
N ASN A 339 -12.79 -13.27 -17.92
CA ASN A 339 -12.00 -12.39 -18.77
C ASN A 339 -12.62 -10.99 -18.82
N GLY A 340 -13.97 -10.90 -18.85
CA GLY A 340 -14.69 -9.64 -18.77
C GLY A 340 -14.37 -8.86 -17.50
N SER A 341 -14.26 -9.54 -16.35
CA SER A 341 -13.86 -8.91 -15.08
C SER A 341 -12.42 -8.37 -15.13
N LEU A 342 -11.50 -9.11 -15.75
CA LEU A 342 -10.12 -8.66 -15.95
C LEU A 342 -10.04 -7.48 -16.92
N LEU A 343 -10.74 -7.55 -18.06
CA LEU A 343 -10.79 -6.46 -19.05
C LEU A 343 -11.39 -5.18 -18.46
N PHE A 344 -12.41 -5.32 -17.62
CA PHE A 344 -12.98 -4.20 -16.87
C PHE A 344 -11.92 -3.53 -15.96
N ALA A 345 -11.14 -4.30 -15.21
CA ALA A 345 -10.06 -3.78 -14.39
C ALA A 345 -8.96 -3.09 -15.24
N ILE A 346 -8.60 -3.70 -16.38
CA ILE A 346 -7.62 -3.12 -17.32
C ILE A 346 -8.14 -1.81 -17.92
N SER A 347 -9.42 -1.72 -18.28
CA SER A 347 -10.03 -0.49 -18.80
C SER A 347 -9.90 0.68 -17.79
N HIS A 348 -10.05 0.41 -16.49
CA HIS A 348 -9.82 1.39 -15.43
C HIS A 348 -8.37 1.85 -15.38
N ILE A 349 -7.39 0.92 -15.53
CA ILE A 349 -5.98 1.31 -15.63
C ILE A 349 -5.77 2.26 -16.81
N ILE A 350 -6.36 1.97 -17.97
CA ILE A 350 -6.22 2.81 -19.18
C ILE A 350 -6.83 4.19 -18.95
N VAL A 351 -8.03 4.27 -18.41
CA VAL A 351 -8.72 5.55 -18.10
C VAL A 351 -7.89 6.40 -17.13
N PHE A 352 -7.42 5.81 -16.04
CA PHE A 352 -6.61 6.54 -15.07
C PHE A 352 -5.20 6.86 -15.60
N TRP A 353 -4.66 6.01 -16.48
CA TRP A 353 -3.42 6.33 -17.18
C TRP A 353 -3.59 7.55 -18.10
N LEU A 354 -4.65 7.63 -18.87
CA LEU A 354 -4.94 8.79 -19.71
C LEU A 354 -5.03 10.07 -18.88
N LEU A 355 -5.72 10.02 -17.74
CA LEU A 355 -5.79 11.15 -16.81
C LEU A 355 -4.39 11.57 -16.31
N THR A 356 -3.58 10.61 -15.85
CA THR A 356 -2.22 10.91 -15.39
C THR A 356 -1.31 11.40 -16.52
N TYR A 357 -1.50 10.89 -17.73
CA TYR A 357 -0.78 11.35 -18.92
C TYR A 357 -1.10 12.83 -19.24
N ILE A 358 -2.38 13.21 -19.18
CA ILE A 358 -2.82 14.60 -19.37
C ILE A 358 -2.19 15.51 -18.31
N LEU A 359 -2.24 15.12 -17.03
CA LEU A 359 -1.61 15.87 -15.94
C LEU A 359 -0.10 16.01 -16.15
N TYR A 360 0.56 14.91 -16.52
CA TYR A 360 2.00 14.89 -16.78
C TYR A 360 2.39 15.79 -17.95
N ARG A 361 1.65 15.74 -19.06
CA ARG A 361 1.88 16.56 -20.25
C ARG A 361 1.74 18.06 -19.95
N ASN A 362 0.78 18.41 -19.10
CA ASN A 362 0.55 19.79 -18.65
C ASN A 362 1.41 20.20 -17.46
N LYS A 363 2.39 19.36 -17.04
CA LYS A 363 3.30 19.60 -15.90
C LYS A 363 2.57 19.86 -14.58
N ILE A 364 1.38 19.30 -14.39
CA ILE A 364 0.58 19.41 -13.17
C ILE A 364 1.02 18.30 -12.20
N PHE A 365 1.70 18.69 -11.12
CA PHE A 365 2.20 17.79 -10.08
C PHE A 365 1.57 18.17 -8.74
N ILE A 366 0.58 17.41 -8.30
CA ILE A 366 -0.14 17.62 -7.04
C ILE A 366 0.70 17.03 -5.90
N LYS A 367 1.33 17.91 -5.11
CA LYS A 367 2.22 17.56 -4.01
C LYS A 367 1.59 17.96 -2.68
N ILE A 368 1.70 17.07 -1.68
CA ILE A 368 1.30 17.30 -0.29
C ILE A 368 2.55 17.27 0.59
#